data_a5ac072536e43b0a712f36bf8952276c
#
_entry.id   a5ac072536e43b0a712f36bf8952276c
#
_cell.length_a   1.000
_cell.length_b   1.000
_cell.length_c   1.000
_cell.angle_alpha   90.00
_cell.angle_beta   90.00
_cell.angle_gamma   90.00
#
_symmetry.space_group_name_H-M   'P 1'
#
loop_
_entity.id
_entity.type
_entity.pdbx_description
1 polymer ?
#
loop_
_entity_poly.entity_id
_entity_poly.type
_entity_poly.pdbx_seq_one_letter_code
_entity_poly.pdbx_strand_id
1 'polypeptide(L)'
;MISIDFESLENKESYKLLIGSVVPRPIAFITSLSENHLLNGAPFSYFNIVSSVPPLLSVSIRKEGPRPKDTLRNILENKQFVIHLVTENYLKEVNQSSFSYSSEISEIEVTHLTPVKSSKISVPGIKEAKIRFECLLEQTVDLPGSVLIIGRVVYAHFDDSVYENGKINLQKLQPISRLAGNDYGKIGEIITMKRPEE
;
A
#
# COMPACT_ATOMS: atom_id res chain seq x y z
N MET A 1 -8.44 33.64 1.83
CA MET A 1 -7.99 32.33 2.39
C MET A 1 -9.05 31.89 3.39
N ILE A 2 -9.40 30.59 3.41
CA ILE A 2 -10.31 30.02 4.40
C ILE A 2 -9.44 29.34 5.48
N SER A 3 -9.71 29.64 6.74
CA SER A 3 -9.04 29.03 7.90
C SER A 3 -10.02 28.13 8.62
N ILE A 4 -9.62 26.93 8.96
CA ILE A 4 -10.45 25.89 9.59
C ILE A 4 -9.72 25.35 10.80
N ASP A 5 -10.37 25.39 11.94
CA ASP A 5 -9.91 24.73 13.16
C ASP A 5 -10.30 23.26 13.14
N PHE A 6 -9.30 22.37 13.05
CA PHE A 6 -9.52 20.92 13.00
C PHE A 6 -10.06 20.34 14.30
N GLU A 7 -9.86 20.99 15.46
CA GLU A 7 -10.40 20.53 16.73
C GLU A 7 -11.93 20.72 16.81
N SER A 8 -12.48 21.64 16.00
CA SER A 8 -13.91 21.91 15.90
C SER A 8 -14.66 21.02 14.90
N LEU A 9 -13.93 20.25 14.07
CA LEU A 9 -14.50 19.44 13.00
C LEU A 9 -14.96 18.07 13.50
N GLU A 10 -16.02 17.56 12.88
CA GLU A 10 -16.34 16.14 12.99
C GLU A 10 -15.28 15.27 12.29
N ASN A 11 -15.09 14.03 12.78
CA ASN A 11 -14.12 13.09 12.22
C ASN A 11 -14.25 12.88 10.70
N LYS A 12 -15.50 12.89 10.19
CA LYS A 12 -15.78 12.71 8.75
C LYS A 12 -15.34 13.92 7.93
N GLU A 13 -15.46 15.12 8.46
CA GLU A 13 -15.04 16.35 7.79
C GLU A 13 -13.51 16.46 7.76
N SER A 14 -12.87 16.27 8.92
CA SER A 14 -11.41 16.20 9.05
C SER A 14 -10.82 15.18 8.07
N TYR A 15 -11.42 13.97 7.99
CA TYR A 15 -11.02 12.93 7.04
C TYR A 15 -11.09 13.42 5.59
N LYS A 16 -12.20 14.04 5.17
CA LYS A 16 -12.38 14.54 3.80
C LYS A 16 -11.34 15.61 3.43
N LEU A 17 -11.07 16.55 4.35
CA LEU A 17 -10.09 17.60 4.13
C LEU A 17 -8.67 17.02 4.01
N LEU A 18 -8.29 16.09 4.89
CA LEU A 18 -6.98 15.46 4.86
C LEU A 18 -6.75 14.67 3.57
N ILE A 19 -7.70 13.81 3.18
CA ILE A 19 -7.53 12.99 1.96
C ILE A 19 -7.62 13.82 0.67
N GLY A 20 -8.27 14.99 0.72
CA GLY A 20 -8.34 15.93 -0.41
C GLY A 20 -7.12 16.81 -0.55
N SER A 21 -6.43 17.08 0.57
CA SER A 21 -5.24 17.96 0.60
C SER A 21 -3.94 17.20 0.39
N VAL A 22 -3.82 16.00 0.99
CA VAL A 22 -2.60 15.18 0.86
C VAL A 22 -2.75 14.26 -0.35
N VAL A 23 -2.46 14.80 -1.52
CA VAL A 23 -2.54 14.10 -2.81
C VAL A 23 -1.35 14.48 -3.70
N PRO A 24 -0.91 13.62 -4.63
CA PRO A 24 -1.31 12.23 -4.81
C PRO A 24 -0.67 11.31 -3.76
N ARG A 25 -1.40 10.28 -3.32
CA ARG A 25 -0.85 9.26 -2.40
C ARG A 25 -0.51 7.98 -3.15
N PRO A 26 0.67 7.40 -2.95
CA PRO A 26 0.97 6.07 -3.47
C PRO A 26 0.04 5.03 -2.83
N ILE A 27 -0.19 3.92 -3.53
CA ILE A 27 -1.05 2.83 -3.05
C ILE A 27 -0.18 1.60 -2.83
N ALA A 28 -0.19 1.09 -1.60
CA ALA A 28 0.32 -0.23 -1.27
C ALA A 28 -0.82 -1.24 -1.38
N PHE A 29 -0.77 -2.14 -2.35
CA PHE A 29 -1.58 -3.34 -2.33
C PHE A 29 -0.83 -4.39 -1.51
N ILE A 30 -1.41 -4.82 -0.39
CA ILE A 30 -0.72 -5.71 0.56
C ILE A 30 -1.32 -7.09 0.51
N THR A 31 -0.47 -8.11 0.31
CA THR A 31 -0.86 -9.50 0.58
C THR A 31 -0.35 -9.93 1.95
N SER A 32 -1.15 -10.70 2.64
CA SER A 32 -0.87 -11.29 3.95
C SER A 32 -1.55 -12.66 4.08
N LEU A 33 -1.02 -13.55 4.91
CA LEU A 33 -1.61 -14.86 5.19
C LEU A 33 -2.29 -14.86 6.55
N SER A 34 -3.48 -15.44 6.62
CA SER A 34 -4.13 -15.77 7.89
C SER A 34 -3.46 -16.99 8.56
N GLU A 35 -3.80 -17.29 9.81
CA GLU A 35 -3.38 -18.52 10.50
C GLU A 35 -3.77 -19.77 9.72
N ASN A 36 -4.91 -19.76 9.02
CA ASN A 36 -5.40 -20.86 8.18
C ASN A 36 -4.80 -20.84 6.76
N HIS A 37 -3.73 -20.08 6.53
CA HIS A 37 -3.07 -19.93 5.22
C HIS A 37 -3.96 -19.35 4.11
N LEU A 38 -5.06 -18.67 4.46
CA LEU A 38 -5.85 -17.93 3.48
C LEU A 38 -5.11 -16.66 3.06
N LEU A 39 -4.91 -16.48 1.76
CA LEU A 39 -4.22 -15.31 1.21
C LEU A 39 -5.18 -14.14 1.09
N ASN A 40 -4.95 -13.11 1.91
CA ASN A 40 -5.68 -11.85 1.91
C ASN A 40 -4.96 -10.82 1.03
N GLY A 41 -5.71 -9.93 0.36
CA GLY A 41 -5.17 -8.86 -0.45
C GLY A 41 -5.99 -7.57 -0.33
N ALA A 42 -5.39 -6.49 0.16
CA ALA A 42 -6.09 -5.22 0.38
C ALA A 42 -5.24 -3.97 0.05
N PRO A 43 -5.85 -2.88 -0.48
CA PRO A 43 -5.16 -1.64 -0.80
C PRO A 43 -5.13 -0.65 0.38
N PHE A 44 -4.01 0.05 0.53
CA PHE A 44 -3.80 1.10 1.52
C PHE A 44 -3.10 2.29 0.87
N SER A 45 -3.60 3.50 1.12
CA SER A 45 -3.02 4.74 0.56
C SER A 45 -2.38 5.67 1.60
N TYR A 46 -2.37 5.29 2.88
CA TYR A 46 -1.53 5.95 3.88
C TYR A 46 -0.19 5.20 3.93
N PHE A 47 0.59 5.36 2.85
CA PHE A 47 1.78 4.58 2.54
C PHE A 47 2.94 5.49 2.14
N ASN A 48 4.15 5.24 2.67
CA ASN A 48 5.35 5.98 2.27
C ASN A 48 6.64 5.23 2.62
N ILE A 49 7.78 5.79 2.12
CA ILE A 49 9.14 5.43 2.55
C ILE A 49 9.42 6.11 3.90
N VAL A 50 10.02 5.36 4.84
CA VAL A 50 10.42 5.87 6.16
C VAL A 50 11.92 6.03 6.27
N SER A 51 12.67 5.04 5.76
CA SER A 51 14.13 5.01 5.85
C SER A 51 14.72 4.28 4.63
N SER A 52 15.93 4.66 4.26
CA SER A 52 16.72 3.95 3.25
C SER A 52 17.79 3.04 3.87
N VAL A 53 18.14 3.25 5.14
CA VAL A 53 19.16 2.46 5.87
C VAL A 53 18.69 2.26 7.31
N PRO A 54 18.16 1.07 7.64
CA PRO A 54 17.72 0.01 6.74
C PRO A 54 16.54 0.46 5.85
N PRO A 55 16.21 -0.25 4.75
CA PRO A 55 15.09 0.11 3.89
C PRO A 55 13.77 -0.19 4.61
N LEU A 56 13.03 0.86 4.97
CA LEU A 56 11.76 0.77 5.71
C LEU A 56 10.64 1.47 4.94
N LEU A 57 9.48 0.80 4.91
CA LEU A 57 8.23 1.31 4.37
C LEU A 57 7.19 1.41 5.50
N SER A 58 6.33 2.42 5.45
CA SER A 58 5.23 2.57 6.41
C SER A 58 3.87 2.46 5.74
N VAL A 59 2.94 1.80 6.43
CA VAL A 59 1.53 1.76 6.04
C VAL A 59 0.68 1.98 7.28
N SER A 60 -0.22 2.97 7.26
CA SER A 60 -1.18 3.16 8.33
C SER A 60 -2.49 2.47 7.99
N ILE A 61 -2.89 1.52 8.83
CA ILE A 61 -4.12 0.73 8.68
C ILE A 61 -5.14 1.25 9.68
N ARG A 62 -6.25 1.78 9.17
CA ARG A 62 -7.33 2.33 10.01
C ARG A 62 -8.00 1.24 10.85
N LYS A 63 -8.33 1.60 12.08
CA LYS A 63 -9.18 0.81 12.96
C LYS A 63 -10.64 1.10 12.59
N GLU A 64 -11.32 0.13 12.00
CA GLU A 64 -12.74 0.24 11.62
C GLU A 64 -13.53 -0.84 12.33
N GLY A 65 -14.49 -0.40 13.17
CA GLY A 65 -15.34 -1.31 13.95
C GLY A 65 -14.59 -2.04 15.08
N PRO A 66 -15.21 -3.06 15.67
CA PRO A 66 -14.71 -3.76 16.86
C PRO A 66 -13.59 -4.76 16.55
N ARG A 67 -13.39 -5.12 15.29
CA ARG A 67 -12.35 -6.07 14.84
C ARG A 67 -11.31 -5.38 13.99
N PRO A 68 -10.03 -5.69 14.17
CA PRO A 68 -8.98 -5.20 13.27
C PRO A 68 -9.20 -5.76 11.86
N LYS A 69 -8.81 -4.98 10.83
CA LYS A 69 -8.81 -5.48 9.45
C LYS A 69 -7.94 -6.72 9.34
N ASP A 70 -8.33 -7.66 8.47
CA ASP A 70 -7.65 -8.95 8.30
C ASP A 70 -6.16 -8.77 7.99
N THR A 71 -5.80 -7.83 7.12
CA THR A 71 -4.40 -7.49 6.82
C THR A 71 -3.61 -7.12 8.08
N LEU A 72 -4.19 -6.30 8.97
CA LEU A 72 -3.52 -5.90 10.22
C LEU A 72 -3.31 -7.10 11.14
N ARG A 73 -4.37 -7.90 11.36
CA ARG A 73 -4.30 -9.12 12.17
C ARG A 73 -3.22 -10.06 11.65
N ASN A 74 -3.27 -10.38 10.36
CA ASN A 74 -2.33 -11.29 9.70
C ASN A 74 -0.87 -10.82 9.82
N ILE A 75 -0.61 -9.52 9.64
CA ILE A 75 0.73 -8.95 9.80
C ILE A 75 1.20 -9.03 11.25
N LEU A 76 0.31 -8.77 12.22
CA LEU A 76 0.68 -8.85 13.65
C LEU A 76 0.98 -10.29 14.08
N GLU A 77 0.31 -11.28 13.52
CA GLU A 77 0.50 -12.70 13.79
C GLU A 77 1.74 -13.25 13.07
N ASN A 78 1.79 -13.15 11.74
CA ASN A 78 2.82 -13.76 10.91
C ASN A 78 4.13 -12.96 10.81
N LYS A 79 4.10 -11.67 11.13
CA LYS A 79 5.24 -10.75 11.00
C LYS A 79 5.76 -10.59 9.57
N GLN A 80 5.03 -11.07 8.57
CA GLN A 80 5.42 -11.09 7.16
C GLN A 80 4.28 -10.57 6.27
N PHE A 81 4.63 -9.85 5.22
CA PHE A 81 3.69 -9.37 4.21
C PHE A 81 4.42 -8.93 2.95
N VAL A 82 3.68 -8.84 1.84
CA VAL A 82 4.23 -8.30 0.58
C VAL A 82 3.51 -7.00 0.23
N ILE A 83 4.27 -5.97 -0.09
CA ILE A 83 3.75 -4.71 -0.63
C ILE A 83 3.95 -4.70 -2.15
N HIS A 84 2.87 -4.43 -2.88
CA HIS A 84 2.86 -4.29 -4.33
C HIS A 84 2.54 -2.85 -4.69
N LEU A 85 3.30 -2.25 -5.61
CA LEU A 85 2.96 -0.94 -6.14
C LEU A 85 1.84 -1.09 -7.17
N VAL A 86 0.77 -0.35 -6.97
CA VAL A 86 -0.41 -0.41 -7.85
C VAL A 86 -0.12 0.30 -9.17
N THR A 87 -0.40 -0.39 -10.25
CA THR A 87 -0.25 0.07 -11.62
C THR A 87 -1.56 -0.08 -12.39
N GLU A 88 -1.69 0.56 -13.55
CA GLU A 88 -2.95 0.62 -14.30
C GLU A 88 -3.47 -0.77 -14.69
N ASN A 89 -2.57 -1.72 -14.97
CA ASN A 89 -2.92 -3.04 -15.52
C ASN A 89 -3.77 -3.94 -14.59
N TYR A 90 -3.79 -3.67 -13.28
CA TYR A 90 -4.61 -4.44 -12.31
C TYR A 90 -5.37 -3.54 -11.32
N LEU A 91 -5.59 -2.27 -11.67
CA LEU A 91 -6.31 -1.32 -10.83
C LEU A 91 -7.76 -1.75 -10.53
N LYS A 92 -8.42 -2.41 -11.45
CA LYS A 92 -9.81 -2.88 -11.27
C LYS A 92 -9.88 -3.92 -10.16
N GLU A 93 -8.96 -4.87 -10.15
CA GLU A 93 -8.81 -5.94 -9.17
C GLU A 93 -8.49 -5.35 -7.78
N VAL A 94 -7.59 -4.37 -7.73
CA VAL A 94 -7.26 -3.63 -6.51
C VAL A 94 -8.48 -2.87 -5.97
N ASN A 95 -9.25 -2.23 -6.83
CA ASN A 95 -10.47 -1.54 -6.39
C ASN A 95 -11.52 -2.54 -5.89
N GLN A 96 -11.71 -3.67 -6.56
CA GLN A 96 -12.63 -4.72 -6.15
C GLN A 96 -12.23 -5.33 -4.80
N SER A 97 -10.93 -5.56 -4.54
CA SER A 97 -10.42 -6.08 -3.28
C SER A 97 -10.60 -5.14 -2.08
N SER A 98 -10.98 -3.88 -2.32
CA SER A 98 -11.31 -2.92 -1.25
C SER A 98 -12.68 -3.14 -0.62
N PHE A 99 -13.51 -4.01 -1.18
CA PHE A 99 -14.79 -4.40 -0.61
C PHE A 99 -14.59 -5.19 0.70
N SER A 100 -15.50 -5.01 1.66
CA SER A 100 -15.44 -5.72 2.94
C SER A 100 -16.00 -7.14 2.79
N TYR A 101 -15.15 -8.07 2.43
CA TYR A 101 -15.50 -9.50 2.40
C TYR A 101 -15.46 -10.11 3.81
N SER A 102 -16.04 -11.30 3.97
CA SER A 102 -15.84 -12.11 5.16
C SER A 102 -14.37 -12.54 5.26
N SER A 103 -13.85 -12.67 6.50
CA SER A 103 -12.47 -13.14 6.75
C SER A 103 -12.17 -14.57 6.29
N GLU A 104 -13.19 -15.29 5.82
CA GLU A 104 -13.07 -16.63 5.22
C GLU A 104 -12.96 -16.59 3.69
N ILE A 105 -13.02 -15.40 3.09
CA ILE A 105 -12.97 -15.20 1.64
C ILE A 105 -11.64 -14.54 1.28
N SER A 106 -10.92 -15.13 0.33
CA SER A 106 -9.70 -14.55 -0.23
C SER A 106 -10.04 -13.52 -1.29
N GLU A 107 -9.66 -12.27 -1.08
CA GLU A 107 -9.79 -11.22 -2.10
C GLU A 107 -8.97 -11.55 -3.36
N ILE A 108 -7.86 -12.25 -3.20
CA ILE A 108 -7.02 -12.69 -4.31
C ILE A 108 -7.78 -13.67 -5.23
N GLU A 109 -8.54 -14.60 -4.64
CA GLU A 109 -9.37 -15.54 -5.42
C GLU A 109 -10.54 -14.85 -6.10
N VAL A 110 -11.25 -13.97 -5.37
CA VAL A 110 -12.41 -13.23 -5.90
C VAL A 110 -12.02 -12.29 -7.03
N THR A 111 -10.84 -11.71 -6.97
CA THR A 111 -10.33 -10.78 -8.00
C THR A 111 -9.55 -11.48 -9.11
N HIS A 112 -9.37 -12.80 -9.02
CA HIS A 112 -8.61 -13.62 -9.96
C HIS A 112 -7.15 -13.17 -10.14
N LEU A 113 -6.57 -12.52 -9.12
CA LEU A 113 -5.15 -12.20 -9.10
C LEU A 113 -4.33 -13.49 -8.92
N THR A 114 -3.18 -13.56 -9.55
CA THR A 114 -2.35 -14.78 -9.60
C THR A 114 -1.29 -14.77 -8.51
N PRO A 115 -1.39 -15.63 -7.47
CA PRO A 115 -0.35 -15.75 -6.46
C PRO A 115 0.98 -16.21 -7.04
N VAL A 116 2.08 -15.62 -6.57
CA VAL A 116 3.44 -16.06 -6.88
C VAL A 116 4.26 -16.19 -5.61
N LYS A 117 5.11 -17.22 -5.58
CA LYS A 117 5.96 -17.50 -4.42
C LYS A 117 6.93 -16.36 -4.16
N SER A 118 7.08 -15.99 -2.90
CA SER A 118 8.12 -15.10 -2.41
C SER A 118 9.47 -15.81 -2.29
N SER A 119 10.56 -15.05 -2.25
CA SER A 119 11.94 -15.56 -2.17
C SER A 119 12.44 -15.72 -0.75
N LYS A 120 12.08 -14.81 0.16
CA LYS A 120 12.58 -14.74 1.54
C LYS A 120 11.53 -14.96 2.61
N ILE A 121 10.25 -14.81 2.29
CA ILE A 121 9.15 -14.95 3.24
C ILE A 121 8.12 -15.99 2.76
N SER A 122 7.21 -16.39 3.64
CA SER A 122 6.18 -17.39 3.32
C SER A 122 4.96 -16.81 2.62
N VAL A 123 4.71 -15.50 2.77
CA VAL A 123 3.55 -14.82 2.18
C VAL A 123 3.74 -14.66 0.66
N PRO A 124 2.84 -15.19 -0.18
CA PRO A 124 2.92 -15.00 -1.63
C PRO A 124 2.68 -13.54 -2.03
N GLY A 125 3.36 -13.10 -3.10
CA GLY A 125 2.98 -11.91 -3.84
C GLY A 125 1.97 -12.21 -4.94
N ILE A 126 1.71 -11.21 -5.82
CA ILE A 126 0.88 -11.37 -7.02
C ILE A 126 1.71 -11.11 -8.29
N LYS A 127 1.38 -11.84 -9.36
CA LYS A 127 2.11 -11.80 -10.64
C LYS A 127 1.89 -10.48 -11.39
N GLU A 128 0.70 -9.89 -11.28
CA GLU A 128 0.27 -8.70 -12.02
C GLU A 128 1.04 -7.44 -11.62
N ALA A 129 1.63 -7.43 -10.41
CA ALA A 129 2.40 -6.29 -9.91
C ALA A 129 3.81 -6.26 -10.49
N LYS A 130 4.17 -5.17 -11.15
CA LYS A 130 5.51 -4.93 -11.71
C LYS A 130 6.60 -4.72 -10.65
N ILE A 131 6.21 -4.29 -9.44
CA ILE A 131 7.13 -4.10 -8.31
C ILE A 131 6.50 -4.71 -7.06
N ARG A 132 7.28 -5.55 -6.36
CA ARG A 132 6.89 -6.20 -5.10
C ARG A 132 8.02 -6.09 -4.10
N PHE A 133 7.66 -5.79 -2.84
CA PHE A 133 8.58 -5.75 -1.71
C PHE A 133 8.16 -6.80 -0.69
N GLU A 134 9.01 -7.78 -0.43
CA GLU A 134 8.85 -8.73 0.66
C GLU A 134 9.29 -8.05 1.96
N CYS A 135 8.39 -7.99 2.93
CA CYS A 135 8.59 -7.24 4.16
C CYS A 135 8.48 -8.12 5.41
N LEU A 136 9.35 -7.84 6.37
CA LEU A 136 9.20 -8.28 7.76
C LEU A 136 8.68 -7.11 8.59
N LEU A 137 7.78 -7.40 9.52
CA LEU A 137 7.29 -6.41 10.47
C LEU A 137 8.46 -5.94 11.36
N GLU A 138 8.83 -4.68 11.26
CA GLU A 138 9.89 -4.06 12.07
C GLU A 138 9.32 -3.45 13.35
N GLN A 139 8.27 -2.64 13.23
CA GLN A 139 7.66 -1.92 14.33
C GLN A 139 6.19 -1.63 14.06
N THR A 140 5.43 -1.46 15.13
CA THR A 140 4.08 -0.91 15.09
C THR A 140 3.96 0.28 16.03
N VAL A 141 3.16 1.28 15.63
CA VAL A 141 2.76 2.38 16.50
C VAL A 141 1.25 2.38 16.58
N ASP A 142 0.72 2.18 17.79
CA ASP A 142 -0.72 2.22 18.06
C ASP A 142 -1.17 3.67 18.18
N LEU A 143 -2.09 4.09 17.30
CA LEU A 143 -2.68 5.42 17.29
C LEU A 143 -4.20 5.29 17.57
N PRO A 144 -4.88 6.34 18.06
CA PRO A 144 -6.31 6.25 18.38
C PRO A 144 -7.18 5.73 17.22
N GLY A 145 -6.93 6.17 15.99
CA GLY A 145 -7.73 5.82 14.81
C GLY A 145 -7.10 4.81 13.85
N SER A 146 -5.85 4.37 14.09
CA SER A 146 -5.12 3.48 13.19
C SER A 146 -3.95 2.79 13.89
N VAL A 147 -3.37 1.79 13.21
CA VAL A 147 -2.06 1.23 13.57
C VAL A 147 -1.10 1.54 12.43
N LEU A 148 -0.01 2.24 12.74
CA LEU A 148 1.09 2.43 11.79
C LEU A 148 1.98 1.19 11.82
N ILE A 149 2.09 0.54 10.66
CA ILE A 149 2.97 -0.61 10.42
C ILE A 149 4.24 -0.09 9.78
N ILE A 150 5.38 -0.45 10.31
CA ILE A 150 6.69 -0.23 9.68
C ILE A 150 7.23 -1.59 9.28
N GLY A 151 7.44 -1.79 7.97
CA GLY A 151 7.97 -3.01 7.38
C GLY A 151 9.38 -2.81 6.88
N ARG A 152 10.29 -3.73 7.25
CA ARG A 152 11.63 -3.79 6.68
C ARG A 152 11.61 -4.59 5.40
N VAL A 153 12.02 -3.97 4.30
CA VAL A 153 12.14 -4.65 3.00
C VAL A 153 13.35 -5.60 3.07
N VAL A 154 13.09 -6.89 2.88
CA VAL A 154 14.13 -7.94 2.92
C VAL A 154 14.42 -8.52 1.54
N TYR A 155 13.51 -8.31 0.58
CA TYR A 155 13.69 -8.68 -0.82
C TYR A 155 12.78 -7.84 -1.72
N ALA A 156 13.20 -7.61 -2.95
CA ALA A 156 12.41 -6.87 -3.92
C ALA A 156 12.42 -7.57 -5.28
N HIS A 157 11.28 -7.51 -5.97
CA HIS A 157 11.12 -7.98 -7.33
C HIS A 157 10.75 -6.81 -8.23
N PHE A 158 11.44 -6.66 -9.31
CA PHE A 158 11.17 -5.67 -10.34
C PHE A 158 10.97 -6.40 -11.67
N ASP A 159 9.89 -6.08 -12.36
CA ASP A 159 9.67 -6.56 -13.72
C ASP A 159 10.75 -5.98 -14.64
N ASP A 160 11.30 -6.81 -15.52
CA ASP A 160 12.38 -6.43 -16.45
C ASP A 160 11.97 -5.23 -17.33
N SER A 161 10.69 -5.09 -17.63
CA SER A 161 10.18 -3.97 -18.45
C SER A 161 10.32 -2.60 -17.79
N VAL A 162 10.41 -2.54 -16.46
CA VAL A 162 10.45 -1.27 -15.70
C VAL A 162 11.81 -0.97 -15.08
N TYR A 163 12.71 -1.96 -15.02
CA TYR A 163 14.05 -1.80 -14.43
C TYR A 163 15.09 -1.58 -15.50
N GLU A 164 15.74 -0.41 -15.49
CA GLU A 164 16.74 -0.03 -16.47
C GLU A 164 17.99 0.57 -15.79
N ASN A 165 19.14 -0.06 -15.91
CA ASN A 165 20.42 0.46 -15.42
C ASN A 165 20.40 0.98 -13.98
N GLY A 166 19.80 0.23 -13.06
CA GLY A 166 19.68 0.61 -11.65
C GLY A 166 18.58 1.61 -11.34
N LYS A 167 17.69 1.92 -12.28
CA LYS A 167 16.61 2.89 -12.13
C LYS A 167 15.27 2.30 -12.54
N ILE A 168 14.22 2.87 -11.99
CA ILE A 168 12.84 2.53 -12.38
C ILE A 168 12.35 3.52 -13.43
N ASN A 169 11.95 2.99 -14.58
CA ASN A 169 11.32 3.77 -15.63
C ASN A 169 9.85 4.04 -15.30
N LEU A 170 9.54 5.26 -14.89
CA LEU A 170 8.19 5.66 -14.44
C LEU A 170 7.13 5.59 -15.56
N GLN A 171 7.51 5.88 -16.81
CA GLN A 171 6.59 5.80 -17.95
C GLN A 171 6.18 4.36 -18.25
N LYS A 172 7.10 3.40 -18.08
CA LYS A 172 6.81 1.97 -18.23
C LYS A 172 6.12 1.38 -17.01
N LEU A 173 6.41 1.90 -15.81
CA LEU A 173 5.76 1.47 -14.57
C LEU A 173 4.29 1.84 -14.57
N GLN A 174 3.94 3.06 -14.98
CA GLN A 174 2.56 3.61 -14.96
C GLN A 174 1.89 3.46 -13.59
N PRO A 175 2.52 3.96 -12.51
CA PRO A 175 1.96 3.83 -11.18
C PRO A 175 0.68 4.65 -11.03
N ILE A 176 -0.25 4.10 -10.24
CA ILE A 176 -1.51 4.76 -9.91
C ILE A 176 -1.42 5.31 -8.49
N SER A 177 -1.96 6.50 -8.31
CA SER A 177 -2.09 7.17 -7.02
C SER A 177 -3.55 7.30 -6.59
N ARG A 178 -3.79 7.36 -5.28
CA ARG A 178 -5.11 7.66 -4.72
C ARG A 178 -5.25 9.18 -4.54
N LEU A 179 -6.37 9.70 -4.99
CA LEU A 179 -6.82 11.06 -4.77
C LEU A 179 -7.94 11.09 -3.72
N ALA A 180 -8.76 12.13 -3.73
CA ALA A 180 -9.94 12.22 -2.87
C ALA A 180 -11.10 11.33 -3.37
N GLY A 181 -11.99 10.96 -2.47
CA GLY A 181 -13.21 10.22 -2.81
C GLY A 181 -12.92 8.91 -3.55
N ASN A 182 -13.47 8.76 -4.74
CA ASN A 182 -13.30 7.57 -5.59
C ASN A 182 -12.23 7.74 -6.67
N ASP A 183 -11.52 8.87 -6.67
CA ASP A 183 -10.63 9.24 -7.76
C ASP A 183 -9.24 8.61 -7.62
N TYR A 184 -8.67 8.27 -8.77
CA TYR A 184 -7.30 7.82 -8.94
C TYR A 184 -6.58 8.74 -9.91
N GLY A 185 -5.27 8.90 -9.74
CA GLY A 185 -4.42 9.70 -10.61
C GLY A 185 -3.34 8.85 -11.28
N LYS A 186 -3.07 9.16 -12.54
CA LYS A 186 -1.87 8.70 -13.27
C LYS A 186 -0.77 9.72 -13.11
N ILE A 187 0.49 9.33 -13.36
CA ILE A 187 1.58 10.31 -13.53
C ILE A 187 1.30 11.09 -14.81
N GLY A 188 1.24 12.41 -14.67
CA GLY A 188 1.14 13.35 -15.78
C GLY A 188 2.51 13.81 -16.29
N GLU A 189 2.64 15.10 -16.52
CA GLU A 189 3.89 15.72 -16.94
C GLU A 189 4.98 15.59 -15.85
N ILE A 190 6.19 15.19 -16.26
CA ILE A 190 7.34 15.07 -15.38
C ILE A 190 8.18 16.34 -15.51
N ILE A 191 8.30 17.07 -14.42
CA ILE A 191 9.14 18.26 -14.32
C ILE A 191 10.50 17.85 -13.74
N THR A 192 11.57 18.11 -14.47
CA THR A 192 12.94 17.84 -14.01
C THR A 192 13.61 19.15 -13.58
N MET A 193 14.07 19.21 -12.33
CA MET A 193 14.82 20.32 -11.79
C MET A 193 16.16 19.84 -11.23
N LYS A 194 17.24 20.55 -11.55
CA LYS A 194 18.54 20.31 -10.90
C LYS A 194 18.46 20.74 -9.44
N ARG A 195 19.08 19.96 -8.55
CA ARG A 195 19.29 20.41 -7.17
C ARG A 195 20.26 21.58 -7.17
N PRO A 196 20.07 22.61 -6.30
CA PRO A 196 21.10 23.61 -6.07
C PRO A 196 22.39 22.91 -5.64
N GLU A 197 23.52 23.32 -6.23
CA GLU A 197 24.86 22.90 -5.81
C GLU A 197 25.33 23.90 -4.77
N GLU A 198 26.05 23.45 -3.72
CA GLU A 198 26.69 24.32 -2.71
C GLU A 198 27.86 25.08 -3.30
#